data_146e1d7283703871d4fb5a9d6063051b
#
_entry.id   146e1d7283703871d4fb5a9d6063051b
#
_cell.length_a   1.000
_cell.length_b   1.000
_cell.length_c   1.000
_cell.angle_alpha   90.00
_cell.angle_beta   90.00
_cell.angle_gamma   90.00
#
_symmetry.space_group_name_H-M   'P 1'
#
loop_
_entity.id
_entity.type
_entity.pdbx_description
1 polymer ?
#
loop_
_entity_poly.entity_id
_entity_poly.type
_entity_poly.pdbx_seq_one_letter_code
_entity_poly.pdbx_strand_id
1 'polypeptide(L)'
;MQRRWVALLALVALASPLASCGDGNDDAAEDRDERPNVVVIMTDDQTAESLRVMTQTQALLADEGTTFTNGIATFPLCCPARAQFLTGQYAHNNGVRDNAPPDGGYPALDHDETLPVWLQRAGYATSHVGKYLNAYTRAAQPAVPPGWDHWFSLVDPTATDYFDYDVNEDGRITHRGSADADYQTDVLADEAVAQVRALARGDEPFFLDFWPTAPHTGTGPGALPFSPAPAPRHLGAFAAEALPDAPAIGEEDLSDKPAYVREIEQAFELGVIGYNAEYGTEYTLEELTTLAYRRYLESLLAVDEAVDRLVHALDDEGALENTLIVFVSDNGWSFGEHRIPFAKVLPYENVVRVPFVVRGAGFAPGAVQNGQVAIVDLPATILAATGAAPGLALDGRALPGGPGADDASPRALLLESPPRGSARIPHYDGVRTDRYTYVVYDTGDIELYDRVTDPDELENVASDPARAPAIAGLSALLHQLRHCAGAGCDVTVPAGL
;
A
#
# COMPACT_ATOMS: atom_id res chain seq x y z
N MET A 1 77.11 38.28 -24.53
CA MET A 1 77.17 39.76 -24.62
C MET A 1 75.97 40.30 -23.80
N GLN A 2 76.26 40.78 -22.67
CA GLN A 2 75.95 42.06 -22.09
C GLN A 2 74.49 42.49 -21.95
N ARG A 3 74.04 42.44 -20.68
CA ARG A 3 73.63 43.57 -19.81
C ARG A 3 72.26 44.17 -20.19
N ARG A 4 71.31 44.51 -19.33
CA ARG A 4 71.34 45.29 -18.14
C ARG A 4 70.08 45.15 -17.30
N TRP A 5 70.25 45.25 -15.99
CA TRP A 5 69.25 45.44 -14.91
C TRP A 5 68.62 46.85 -14.94
N VAL A 6 67.33 46.92 -14.66
CA VAL A 6 66.75 48.16 -14.09
C VAL A 6 65.78 47.74 -12.99
N ALA A 7 66.13 48.18 -11.76
CA ALA A 7 65.24 48.05 -10.59
C ALA A 7 64.35 49.28 -10.54
N LEU A 8 63.07 49.14 -10.21
CA LEU A 8 62.21 50.25 -9.81
C LEU A 8 61.57 49.92 -8.45
N LEU A 9 61.79 50.80 -7.52
CA LEU A 9 61.22 50.85 -6.17
C LEU A 9 59.71 51.13 -6.23
N ALA A 10 58.92 50.33 -5.48
CA ALA A 10 57.52 50.59 -5.25
C ALA A 10 57.32 51.16 -3.83
N LEU A 11 56.71 52.35 -3.76
CA LEU A 11 56.26 52.98 -2.54
C LEU A 11 55.11 52.21 -1.91
N VAL A 12 55.25 51.92 -0.62
CA VAL A 12 54.17 51.36 0.20
C VAL A 12 53.38 52.55 0.76
N ALA A 13 52.11 52.70 0.37
CA ALA A 13 51.13 53.55 1.01
C ALA A 13 50.35 52.79 2.04
N LEU A 14 50.52 53.10 3.30
CA LEU A 14 49.65 52.56 4.39
C LEU A 14 48.31 53.31 4.36
N ALA A 15 47.26 52.62 4.05
CA ALA A 15 45.89 53.07 4.26
C ALA A 15 45.28 52.22 5.40
N SER A 16 44.92 52.90 6.49
CA SER A 16 44.18 52.31 7.60
C SER A 16 42.73 52.13 7.20
N PRO A 17 42.10 50.98 7.52
CA PRO A 17 40.67 50.83 7.33
C PRO A 17 39.91 51.46 8.52
N LEU A 18 38.98 52.35 8.21
CA LEU A 18 37.90 52.80 9.07
C LEU A 18 36.98 51.57 9.33
N ALA A 19 36.85 51.19 10.58
CA ALA A 19 35.84 50.25 11.02
C ALA A 19 34.45 50.88 10.83
N SER A 20 33.71 50.38 9.85
CA SER A 20 32.26 50.57 9.74
C SER A 20 31.59 49.44 10.56
N CYS A 21 30.98 49.81 11.70
CA CYS A 21 29.99 48.97 12.35
C CYS A 21 28.74 48.94 11.44
N GLY A 22 28.62 47.91 10.62
CA GLY A 22 27.38 47.55 9.99
C GLY A 22 26.70 46.54 10.91
N ASP A 23 25.52 46.88 11.42
CA ASP A 23 24.58 45.89 11.99
C ASP A 23 24.26 44.88 10.91
N GLY A 24 24.96 43.78 10.91
CA GLY A 24 24.60 42.59 10.19
C GLY A 24 23.50 41.92 11.00
N ASN A 25 22.25 42.09 10.61
CA ASN A 25 21.25 41.08 10.81
C ASN A 25 21.70 39.93 9.92
N ASP A 26 22.53 39.05 10.43
CA ASP A 26 22.59 37.67 9.96
C ASP A 26 21.28 37.05 10.42
N ASP A 27 20.25 37.16 9.58
CA ASP A 27 19.19 36.17 9.51
C ASP A 27 19.93 34.87 9.15
N ALA A 28 20.35 34.13 10.18
CA ALA A 28 20.66 32.73 10.04
C ALA A 28 19.37 32.09 9.54
N ALA A 29 19.24 31.94 8.23
CA ALA A 29 18.37 30.94 7.69
C ALA A 29 18.82 29.65 8.39
N GLU A 30 18.04 29.19 9.37
CA GLU A 30 18.21 27.89 9.98
C GLU A 30 18.31 26.92 8.81
N ASP A 31 19.38 26.15 8.77
CA ASP A 31 19.71 25.19 7.74
C ASP A 31 18.70 24.02 7.93
N ARG A 32 17.46 24.23 7.44
CA ARG A 32 16.44 23.18 7.50
C ARG A 32 16.95 22.00 6.69
N ASP A 33 16.75 20.81 7.21
CA ASP A 33 17.09 19.60 6.51
C ASP A 33 16.35 19.57 5.16
N GLU A 34 17.09 19.53 4.05
CA GLU A 34 16.50 19.53 2.70
C GLU A 34 15.92 18.18 2.30
N ARG A 35 16.13 17.12 3.11
CA ARG A 35 15.55 15.79 2.83
C ARG A 35 14.03 15.87 2.91
N PRO A 36 13.30 15.17 2.01
CA PRO A 36 11.85 15.24 2.01
C PRO A 36 11.25 14.55 3.23
N ASN A 37 10.14 15.08 3.72
CA ASN A 37 9.23 14.34 4.57
C ASN A 37 8.57 13.22 3.78
N VAL A 38 8.07 12.21 4.46
CA VAL A 38 7.37 11.08 3.83
C VAL A 38 6.05 10.83 4.56
N VAL A 39 4.96 10.77 3.80
CA VAL A 39 3.64 10.35 4.28
C VAL A 39 3.17 9.16 3.46
N VAL A 40 2.82 8.07 4.11
CA VAL A 40 2.30 6.86 3.45
C VAL A 40 0.89 6.60 3.92
N ILE A 41 -0.05 6.70 2.98
CA ILE A 41 -1.47 6.42 3.20
C ILE A 41 -1.75 5.04 2.61
N MET A 42 -2.03 4.05 3.47
CA MET A 42 -2.31 2.68 3.04
C MET A 42 -3.68 2.24 3.54
N THR A 43 -4.62 2.10 2.60
CA THR A 43 -5.95 1.54 2.86
C THR A 43 -5.90 0.02 2.97
N ASP A 44 -6.97 -0.60 3.45
CA ASP A 44 -7.09 -2.06 3.67
C ASP A 44 -8.19 -2.62 2.76
N ASP A 45 -7.87 -3.55 1.87
CA ASP A 45 -8.80 -4.16 0.92
C ASP A 45 -9.34 -3.21 -0.19
N GLN A 46 -8.63 -2.13 -0.56
CA GLN A 46 -9.13 -1.19 -1.56
C GLN A 46 -8.80 -1.63 -2.99
N THR A 47 -9.83 -1.80 -3.83
CA THR A 47 -9.68 -2.08 -5.26
C THR A 47 -9.19 -0.84 -6.03
N ALA A 48 -8.44 -1.02 -7.11
CA ALA A 48 -8.00 0.09 -7.96
C ALA A 48 -9.19 0.86 -8.58
N GLU A 49 -10.29 0.17 -8.89
CA GLU A 49 -11.52 0.76 -9.45
C GLU A 49 -12.16 1.76 -8.49
N SER A 50 -12.20 1.45 -7.21
CA SER A 50 -12.90 2.26 -6.21
C SER A 50 -12.23 3.63 -5.94
N LEU A 51 -11.01 3.86 -6.40
CA LEU A 51 -10.38 5.18 -6.34
C LEU A 51 -11.23 6.26 -7.04
N ARG A 52 -12.09 5.89 -7.99
CA ARG A 52 -12.99 6.81 -8.71
C ARG A 52 -13.92 7.63 -7.81
N VAL A 53 -14.28 7.12 -6.63
CA VAL A 53 -15.16 7.85 -5.70
C VAL A 53 -14.42 8.80 -4.77
N MET A 54 -13.09 8.72 -4.72
CA MET A 54 -12.22 9.53 -3.87
C MET A 54 -11.74 10.77 -4.63
N THR A 55 -12.63 11.74 -4.78
CA THR A 55 -12.39 12.90 -5.65
C THR A 55 -11.34 13.87 -5.13
N GLN A 56 -11.19 13.99 -3.82
CA GLN A 56 -10.13 14.81 -3.20
C GLN A 56 -8.77 14.14 -3.38
N THR A 57 -8.70 12.83 -3.15
CA THR A 57 -7.47 12.05 -3.37
C THR A 57 -7.01 12.14 -4.83
N GLN A 58 -7.94 12.06 -5.79
CA GLN A 58 -7.60 12.25 -7.19
C GLN A 58 -7.05 13.65 -7.47
N ALA A 59 -7.75 14.70 -7.04
CA ALA A 59 -7.36 16.08 -7.29
C ALA A 59 -6.04 16.45 -6.58
N LEU A 60 -5.85 16.01 -5.34
CA LEU A 60 -4.70 16.42 -4.53
C LEU A 60 -3.47 15.53 -4.71
N LEU A 61 -3.64 14.26 -5.05
CA LEU A 61 -2.53 13.32 -5.20
C LEU A 61 -2.31 12.86 -6.64
N ALA A 62 -3.34 12.43 -7.36
CA ALA A 62 -3.17 11.89 -8.71
C ALA A 62 -2.90 12.99 -9.75
N ASP A 63 -3.64 14.09 -9.72
CA ASP A 63 -3.46 15.23 -10.63
C ASP A 63 -2.15 15.99 -10.36
N GLU A 64 -1.68 15.97 -9.10
CA GLU A 64 -0.45 16.64 -8.65
C GLU A 64 0.75 15.67 -8.50
N GLY A 65 0.59 14.42 -8.94
CA GLY A 65 1.60 13.37 -8.83
C GLY A 65 1.57 12.40 -9.99
N THR A 66 2.12 11.22 -9.77
CA THR A 66 2.18 10.13 -10.75
C THR A 66 1.25 8.98 -10.33
N THR A 67 0.34 8.59 -11.21
CA THR A 67 -0.51 7.40 -11.05
C THR A 67 0.11 6.20 -11.76
N PHE A 68 0.30 5.10 -11.02
CA PHE A 68 0.71 3.81 -11.58
C PHE A 68 -0.52 2.94 -11.79
N THR A 69 -0.92 2.72 -13.04
CA THR A 69 -2.13 1.96 -13.38
C THR A 69 -1.98 0.46 -13.13
N ASN A 70 -0.76 0.02 -12.92
CA ASN A 70 -0.36 -1.38 -12.73
C ASN A 70 0.41 -1.56 -11.40
N GLY A 71 -0.15 -0.99 -10.31
CA GLY A 71 0.34 -1.18 -8.94
C GLY A 71 -0.12 -2.51 -8.37
N ILE A 72 0.80 -3.36 -7.91
CA ILE A 72 0.54 -4.75 -7.56
C ILE A 72 0.85 -5.05 -6.10
N ALA A 73 -0.13 -5.65 -5.42
CA ALA A 73 0.04 -6.35 -4.16
C ALA A 73 0.51 -7.79 -4.46
N THR A 74 1.79 -8.03 -4.37
CA THR A 74 2.40 -9.32 -4.74
C THR A 74 2.08 -10.44 -3.75
N PHE A 75 1.61 -10.10 -2.57
CA PHE A 75 0.96 -11.02 -1.64
C PHE A 75 -0.35 -10.38 -1.21
N PRO A 76 -1.48 -10.72 -1.85
CA PRO A 76 -2.75 -10.02 -1.65
C PRO A 76 -3.45 -10.41 -0.34
N LEU A 77 -2.80 -10.11 0.79
CA LEU A 77 -3.28 -10.33 2.16
C LEU A 77 -2.63 -9.29 3.08
N CYS A 78 -3.39 -8.70 3.98
CA CYS A 78 -3.02 -7.54 4.80
C CYS A 78 -1.62 -7.65 5.44
N CYS A 79 -1.39 -8.63 6.32
CA CYS A 79 -0.15 -8.68 7.08
C CYS A 79 1.09 -8.95 6.20
N PRO A 80 1.09 -9.90 5.25
CA PRO A 80 2.19 -10.08 4.32
C PRO A 80 2.48 -8.85 3.45
N ALA A 81 1.45 -8.19 2.89
CA ALA A 81 1.64 -6.98 2.07
C ALA A 81 2.25 -5.82 2.88
N ARG A 82 1.77 -5.62 4.12
CA ARG A 82 2.31 -4.61 5.04
C ARG A 82 3.74 -4.94 5.46
N ALA A 83 4.08 -6.21 5.67
CA ALA A 83 5.44 -6.65 5.93
C ALA A 83 6.35 -6.45 4.71
N GLN A 84 5.87 -6.65 3.48
CA GLN A 84 6.61 -6.31 2.26
C GLN A 84 6.92 -4.81 2.19
N PHE A 85 5.96 -3.95 2.54
CA PHE A 85 6.19 -2.51 2.67
C PHE A 85 7.21 -2.19 3.77
N LEU A 86 7.11 -2.80 4.93
CA LEU A 86 8.00 -2.50 6.06
C LEU A 86 9.44 -2.96 5.82
N THR A 87 9.67 -3.99 5.01
CA THR A 87 11.00 -4.62 4.84
C THR A 87 11.61 -4.46 3.45
N GLY A 88 10.82 -4.11 2.43
CA GLY A 88 11.25 -4.15 1.04
C GLY A 88 11.55 -5.55 0.52
N GLN A 89 11.03 -6.60 1.18
CA GLN A 89 11.29 -7.99 0.85
C GLN A 89 9.99 -8.75 0.56
N TYR A 90 10.04 -9.69 -0.37
CA TYR A 90 8.97 -10.67 -0.59
C TYR A 90 8.72 -11.50 0.68
N ALA A 91 7.52 -12.06 0.82
CA ALA A 91 7.11 -12.78 2.02
C ALA A 91 7.98 -14.01 2.32
N HIS A 92 8.52 -14.69 1.29
CA HIS A 92 9.45 -15.80 1.49
C HIS A 92 10.81 -15.38 2.07
N ASN A 93 11.19 -14.10 1.95
CA ASN A 93 12.42 -13.55 2.53
C ASN A 93 12.20 -12.90 3.90
N ASN A 94 11.09 -12.16 4.11
CA ASN A 94 10.80 -11.52 5.40
C ASN A 94 10.11 -12.45 6.41
N GLY A 95 9.61 -13.62 5.98
CA GLY A 95 9.02 -14.64 6.83
C GLY A 95 7.56 -14.42 7.23
N VAL A 96 6.93 -13.30 6.86
CA VAL A 96 5.51 -13.01 7.17
C VAL A 96 4.64 -13.47 6.01
N ARG A 97 4.06 -14.67 6.14
CA ARG A 97 3.36 -15.38 5.06
C ARG A 97 1.87 -15.64 5.33
N ASP A 98 1.33 -15.08 6.42
CA ASP A 98 -0.08 -15.19 6.82
C ASP A 98 -0.45 -14.01 7.74
N ASN A 99 -1.73 -13.82 8.00
CA ASN A 99 -2.23 -12.87 9.00
C ASN A 99 -2.06 -13.38 10.45
N ALA A 100 -1.80 -14.65 10.63
CA ALA A 100 -1.75 -15.27 11.96
C ALA A 100 -0.55 -16.20 12.14
N PRO A 101 -0.09 -16.39 13.41
CA PRO A 101 0.89 -17.41 13.73
C PRO A 101 0.39 -18.83 13.36
N PRO A 102 1.29 -19.79 13.02
CA PRO A 102 2.75 -19.65 13.11
C PRO A 102 3.40 -19.03 11.85
N ASP A 103 2.68 -18.87 10.76
CA ASP A 103 3.25 -18.52 9.46
C ASP A 103 3.25 -17.00 9.20
N GLY A 104 2.70 -16.18 10.14
CA GLY A 104 2.59 -14.75 9.93
C GLY A 104 2.09 -13.99 11.17
N GLY A 105 1.46 -12.84 10.92
CA GLY A 105 1.04 -11.91 11.95
C GLY A 105 2.20 -11.11 12.56
N TYR A 106 1.89 -10.18 13.47
CA TYR A 106 2.85 -9.36 14.19
C TYR A 106 4.05 -10.14 14.75
N PRO A 107 3.88 -11.33 15.35
CA PRO A 107 5.02 -12.06 15.94
C PRO A 107 6.02 -12.62 14.93
N ALA A 108 5.69 -12.67 13.65
CA ALA A 108 6.58 -13.25 12.63
C ALA A 108 7.56 -12.24 12.02
N LEU A 109 7.27 -10.93 12.15
CA LEU A 109 8.13 -9.87 11.61
C LEU A 109 9.34 -9.63 12.55
N ASP A 110 10.53 -9.48 11.95
CA ASP A 110 11.68 -8.89 12.65
C ASP A 110 11.51 -7.36 12.70
N HIS A 111 11.02 -6.87 13.84
CA HIS A 111 10.75 -5.45 14.05
C HIS A 111 12.00 -4.58 14.19
N ASP A 112 13.18 -5.15 14.41
CA ASP A 112 14.44 -4.40 14.51
C ASP A 112 15.00 -4.02 13.12
N GLU A 113 14.50 -4.64 12.05
CA GLU A 113 14.95 -4.41 10.67
C GLU A 113 13.78 -4.06 9.73
N THR A 114 13.22 -2.86 9.97
CA THR A 114 12.09 -2.29 9.19
C THR A 114 12.39 -0.87 8.72
N LEU A 115 11.66 -0.42 7.71
CA LEU A 115 11.78 0.92 7.13
C LEU A 115 11.77 2.05 8.18
N PRO A 116 10.82 2.11 9.14
CA PRO A 116 10.84 3.15 10.18
C PRO A 116 12.10 3.10 11.04
N VAL A 117 12.64 1.92 11.35
CA VAL A 117 13.92 1.78 12.08
C VAL A 117 15.08 2.39 11.28
N TRP A 118 15.12 2.16 9.98
CA TRP A 118 16.17 2.69 9.12
C TRP A 118 16.05 4.20 8.97
N LEU A 119 14.84 4.73 8.85
CA LEU A 119 14.56 6.17 8.77
C LEU A 119 14.90 6.86 10.09
N GLN A 120 14.53 6.29 11.25
CA GLN A 120 14.89 6.82 12.55
C GLN A 120 16.42 6.85 12.75
N ARG A 121 17.14 5.78 12.34
CA ARG A 121 18.62 5.77 12.33
C ARG A 121 19.22 6.86 11.45
N ALA A 122 18.48 7.30 10.39
CA ALA A 122 18.87 8.38 9.51
C ALA A 122 18.45 9.78 10.03
N GLY A 123 17.84 9.87 11.23
CA GLY A 123 17.45 11.13 11.86
C GLY A 123 16.07 11.63 11.45
N TYR A 124 15.17 10.75 11.02
CA TYR A 124 13.76 11.07 10.81
C TYR A 124 12.98 10.92 12.12
N ALA A 125 12.08 11.85 12.40
CA ALA A 125 11.03 11.65 13.38
C ALA A 125 9.95 10.73 12.77
N THR A 126 9.47 9.73 13.52
CA THR A 126 8.62 8.66 12.97
C THR A 126 7.29 8.54 13.70
N SER A 127 6.19 8.43 12.96
CA SER A 127 4.84 8.32 13.52
C SER A 127 4.02 7.27 12.78
N HIS A 128 3.32 6.41 13.51
CA HIS A 128 2.34 5.47 12.99
C HIS A 128 0.95 5.76 13.53
N VAL A 129 -0.03 5.81 12.63
CA VAL A 129 -1.45 6.00 12.96
C VAL A 129 -2.30 5.02 12.18
N GLY A 130 -2.91 4.03 12.84
CA GLY A 130 -3.85 3.12 12.22
C GLY A 130 -3.62 1.63 12.48
N LYS A 131 -3.97 0.78 11.51
CA LYS A 131 -3.78 -0.67 11.57
C LYS A 131 -2.35 -1.02 11.20
N TYR A 132 -1.61 -1.66 12.12
CA TYR A 132 -0.25 -2.14 11.85
C TYR A 132 -0.28 -3.52 11.21
N LEU A 133 -0.03 -4.58 11.96
CA LEU A 133 -0.06 -5.97 11.50
C LEU A 133 -1.14 -6.76 12.24
N ASN A 134 -1.75 -7.74 11.59
CA ASN A 134 -2.67 -8.64 12.25
C ASN A 134 -1.98 -9.39 13.41
N ALA A 135 -2.75 -9.85 14.37
CA ALA A 135 -2.28 -10.46 15.62
C ALA A 135 -1.48 -9.50 16.53
N TYR A 136 -1.55 -8.18 16.31
CA TYR A 136 -1.11 -7.18 17.27
C TYR A 136 -2.17 -7.06 18.36
N THR A 137 -2.05 -7.88 19.40
CA THR A 137 -3.07 -8.09 20.43
C THR A 137 -2.69 -7.46 21.77
N ARG A 138 -3.68 -7.32 22.67
CA ARG A 138 -3.42 -6.90 24.06
C ARG A 138 -2.37 -7.78 24.77
N ALA A 139 -2.20 -9.04 24.37
CA ALA A 139 -1.21 -9.95 24.94
C ALA A 139 0.22 -9.61 24.49
N ALA A 140 0.40 -8.98 23.33
CA ALA A 140 1.67 -8.45 22.86
C ALA A 140 1.97 -7.05 23.45
N GLN A 141 1.06 -6.50 24.22
CA GLN A 141 1.01 -5.15 24.75
C GLN A 141 1.76 -4.95 26.06
N PRO A 142 2.20 -3.76 26.34
CA PRO A 142 2.02 -2.49 25.61
C PRO A 142 3.18 -2.14 24.65
N ALA A 143 3.79 -3.13 24.01
CA ALA A 143 4.98 -2.92 23.21
C ALA A 143 4.70 -2.00 22.00
N VAL A 144 5.38 -0.86 21.94
CA VAL A 144 5.60 -0.08 20.74
C VAL A 144 6.74 -0.74 19.99
N PRO A 145 6.58 -1.12 18.70
CA PRO A 145 7.69 -1.70 17.94
C PRO A 145 8.85 -0.71 17.80
N PRO A 146 10.09 -1.18 17.63
CA PRO A 146 11.23 -0.32 17.33
C PRO A 146 10.99 0.54 16.08
N GLY A 147 11.60 1.73 16.05
CA GLY A 147 11.54 2.62 14.90
C GLY A 147 10.39 3.63 14.92
N TRP A 148 9.61 3.73 16.00
CA TRP A 148 8.50 4.66 16.14
C TRP A 148 8.69 5.58 17.35
N ASP A 149 8.64 6.90 17.09
CA ASP A 149 8.67 7.95 18.12
C ASP A 149 7.27 8.25 18.65
N HIS A 150 6.25 8.11 17.76
CA HIS A 150 4.84 8.19 18.13
C HIS A 150 4.08 6.99 17.59
N TRP A 151 3.17 6.45 18.42
CA TRP A 151 2.44 5.22 18.12
C TRP A 151 0.97 5.32 18.49
N PHE A 152 0.12 5.31 17.48
CA PHE A 152 -1.35 5.30 17.63
C PHE A 152 -1.93 4.16 16.80
N SER A 153 -1.85 2.94 17.33
CA SER A 153 -2.19 1.73 16.57
C SER A 153 -3.45 1.06 17.07
N LEU A 154 -4.26 0.62 16.12
CA LEU A 154 -5.41 -0.25 16.39
C LEU A 154 -4.94 -1.60 16.95
N VAL A 155 -5.78 -2.22 17.80
CA VAL A 155 -5.44 -3.43 18.55
C VAL A 155 -6.42 -4.55 18.27
N ASP A 156 -5.93 -5.71 17.84
CA ASP A 156 -6.76 -6.90 17.67
C ASP A 156 -7.36 -7.43 18.99
N PRO A 157 -8.60 -7.95 19.00
CA PRO A 157 -9.42 -8.28 17.82
C PRO A 157 -10.30 -7.14 17.29
N THR A 158 -10.23 -5.94 17.85
CA THR A 158 -11.11 -4.82 17.51
C THR A 158 -10.56 -3.89 16.42
N ALA A 159 -9.41 -4.23 15.83
CA ALA A 159 -8.74 -3.40 14.82
C ALA A 159 -9.59 -3.13 13.56
N THR A 160 -10.56 -3.98 13.27
CA THR A 160 -11.48 -3.82 12.13
C THR A 160 -12.88 -3.35 12.53
N ASP A 161 -13.11 -3.02 13.81
CA ASP A 161 -14.37 -2.46 14.28
C ASP A 161 -14.36 -0.95 14.05
N TYR A 162 -15.37 -0.42 13.36
CA TYR A 162 -15.46 1.01 13.05
C TYR A 162 -15.91 1.88 14.24
N PHE A 163 -16.42 1.23 15.28
CA PHE A 163 -16.80 1.78 16.56
C PHE A 163 -16.50 0.76 17.65
N ASP A 164 -16.40 1.19 18.89
CA ASP A 164 -16.24 0.30 20.06
C ASP A 164 -14.93 -0.51 19.98
N TYR A 165 -13.81 0.17 19.70
CA TYR A 165 -12.50 -0.41 19.43
C TYR A 165 -11.41 0.08 20.40
N ASP A 166 -10.29 -0.65 20.43
CA ASP A 166 -9.13 -0.33 21.25
C ASP A 166 -7.99 0.24 20.41
N VAL A 167 -7.29 1.22 20.99
CA VAL A 167 -6.08 1.83 20.43
C VAL A 167 -4.93 1.72 21.43
N ASN A 168 -3.74 1.46 20.97
CA ASN A 168 -2.52 1.65 21.73
C ASN A 168 -1.93 3.03 21.42
N GLU A 169 -1.98 3.93 22.41
CA GLU A 169 -1.39 5.27 22.38
C GLU A 169 -0.07 5.22 23.16
N ASP A 170 1.07 5.16 22.46
CA ASP A 170 2.42 5.16 23.05
C ASP A 170 2.60 4.18 24.22
N GLY A 171 2.07 2.97 24.06
CA GLY A 171 2.15 1.90 25.09
C GLY A 171 0.97 1.87 26.06
N ARG A 172 -0.02 2.76 25.91
CA ARG A 172 -1.23 2.77 26.73
C ARG A 172 -2.46 2.39 25.88
N ILE A 173 -3.14 1.32 26.29
CA ILE A 173 -4.41 0.95 25.65
C ILE A 173 -5.52 1.91 26.10
N THR A 174 -6.18 2.54 25.13
CA THR A 174 -7.39 3.34 25.31
C THR A 174 -8.52 2.72 24.51
N HIS A 175 -9.75 2.95 24.97
CA HIS A 175 -10.96 2.45 24.32
C HIS A 175 -11.72 3.62 23.71
N ARG A 176 -12.14 3.46 22.46
CA ARG A 176 -13.05 4.38 21.75
C ARG A 176 -14.46 3.79 21.76
N GLY A 177 -15.43 4.63 21.99
CA GLY A 177 -16.83 4.20 22.15
C GLY A 177 -17.56 4.06 20.81
N SER A 178 -18.89 4.26 20.88
CA SER A 178 -19.79 4.11 19.73
C SER A 178 -20.58 5.38 19.39
N ALA A 179 -20.14 6.54 19.86
CA ALA A 179 -20.69 7.83 19.41
C ALA A 179 -20.18 8.16 17.99
N ASP A 180 -20.90 9.00 17.24
CA ASP A 180 -20.49 9.40 15.89
C ASP A 180 -19.07 9.99 15.86
N ALA A 181 -18.65 10.67 16.93
CA ALA A 181 -17.28 11.18 17.07
C ALA A 181 -16.22 10.11 17.33
N ASP A 182 -16.61 8.87 17.61
CA ASP A 182 -15.72 7.74 17.81
C ASP A 182 -15.52 6.94 16.50
N TYR A 183 -16.08 7.40 15.36
CA TYR A 183 -15.90 6.73 14.09
C TYR A 183 -14.40 6.56 13.77
N GLN A 184 -13.97 5.32 13.56
CA GLN A 184 -12.56 4.95 13.54
C GLN A 184 -11.73 5.77 12.55
N THR A 185 -12.17 5.90 11.29
CA THR A 185 -11.43 6.64 10.25
C THR A 185 -11.26 8.12 10.63
N ASP A 186 -12.28 8.75 11.26
CA ASP A 186 -12.21 10.14 11.66
C ASP A 186 -11.24 10.34 12.83
N VAL A 187 -11.26 9.44 13.81
CA VAL A 187 -10.33 9.47 14.96
C VAL A 187 -8.89 9.28 14.51
N LEU A 188 -8.64 8.35 13.58
CA LEU A 188 -7.31 8.15 12.99
C LEU A 188 -6.86 9.38 12.18
N ALA A 189 -7.77 9.99 11.42
CA ALA A 189 -7.48 11.21 10.66
C ALA A 189 -7.18 12.40 11.56
N ASP A 190 -7.92 12.58 12.66
CA ASP A 190 -7.66 13.63 13.66
C ASP A 190 -6.25 13.48 14.24
N GLU A 191 -5.84 12.28 14.60
CA GLU A 191 -4.51 12.00 15.12
C GLU A 191 -3.43 12.24 14.06
N ALA A 192 -3.60 11.71 12.84
CA ALA A 192 -2.62 11.88 11.77
C ALA A 192 -2.41 13.36 11.41
N VAL A 193 -3.48 14.17 11.35
CA VAL A 193 -3.41 15.62 11.14
C VAL A 193 -2.68 16.32 12.30
N ALA A 194 -2.94 15.90 13.55
CA ALA A 194 -2.25 16.45 14.71
C ALA A 194 -0.74 16.13 14.64
N GLN A 195 -0.37 14.92 14.24
CA GLN A 195 1.02 14.52 14.07
C GLN A 195 1.70 15.28 12.92
N VAL A 196 1.07 15.44 11.75
CA VAL A 196 1.59 16.28 10.66
C VAL A 196 1.93 17.68 11.17
N ARG A 197 1.02 18.33 11.89
CA ARG A 197 1.23 19.69 12.41
C ARG A 197 2.33 19.75 13.47
N ALA A 198 2.45 18.72 14.29
CA ALA A 198 3.51 18.66 15.31
C ALA A 198 4.89 18.45 14.67
N LEU A 199 4.98 17.48 13.74
CA LEU A 199 6.21 17.07 13.07
C LEU A 199 6.73 18.18 12.11
N ALA A 200 5.83 18.81 11.34
CA ALA A 200 6.20 19.86 10.39
C ALA A 200 6.75 21.15 11.06
N ARG A 201 6.53 21.33 12.36
CA ARG A 201 7.10 22.43 13.17
C ARG A 201 8.45 22.09 13.79
N GLY A 202 8.86 20.83 13.71
CA GLY A 202 10.18 20.37 14.14
C GLY A 202 11.27 20.72 13.12
N ASP A 203 12.51 20.50 13.51
CA ASP A 203 13.69 20.74 12.67
C ASP A 203 14.09 19.49 11.86
N GLU A 204 13.62 18.33 12.26
CA GLU A 204 13.93 17.03 11.65
C GLU A 204 12.91 16.68 10.57
N PRO A 205 13.32 16.04 9.45
CA PRO A 205 12.37 15.49 8.49
C PRO A 205 11.58 14.36 9.16
N PHE A 206 10.37 14.09 8.68
CA PHE A 206 9.52 13.09 9.30
C PHE A 206 9.04 12.01 8.34
N PHE A 207 8.70 10.86 8.91
CA PHE A 207 8.01 9.75 8.29
C PHE A 207 6.71 9.48 9.05
N LEU A 208 5.58 9.54 8.37
CA LEU A 208 4.27 9.28 8.93
C LEU A 208 3.53 8.23 8.13
N ASP A 209 3.14 7.15 8.81
CA ASP A 209 2.19 6.15 8.31
C ASP A 209 0.78 6.52 8.75
N PHE A 210 -0.15 6.72 7.79
CA PHE A 210 -1.59 6.80 8.03
C PHE A 210 -2.26 5.59 7.38
N TRP A 211 -2.60 4.59 8.17
CA TRP A 211 -3.11 3.31 7.71
C TRP A 211 -4.53 3.04 8.24
N PRO A 212 -5.56 3.69 7.66
CA PRO A 212 -6.95 3.44 8.04
C PRO A 212 -7.35 2.00 7.68
N THR A 213 -8.27 1.41 8.49
CA THR A 213 -8.84 0.09 8.18
C THR A 213 -9.79 0.15 7.00
N ALA A 214 -10.48 1.27 6.77
CA ALA A 214 -11.40 1.40 5.65
C ALA A 214 -10.68 1.19 4.29
N PRO A 215 -11.32 0.47 3.35
CA PRO A 215 -12.68 -0.06 3.37
C PRO A 215 -12.84 -1.54 3.80
N HIS A 216 -11.90 -2.10 4.57
CA HIS A 216 -11.96 -3.50 5.05
C HIS A 216 -13.31 -3.79 5.74
N THR A 217 -13.79 -5.02 5.61
CA THR A 217 -15.00 -5.48 6.30
C THR A 217 -14.85 -5.35 7.82
N GLY A 218 -15.91 -4.90 8.50
CA GLY A 218 -15.86 -4.68 9.94
C GLY A 218 -17.22 -4.53 10.56
N THR A 219 -17.28 -4.27 11.87
CA THR A 219 -18.52 -4.11 12.60
C THR A 219 -18.83 -2.65 12.87
N GLY A 220 -20.11 -2.35 13.09
CA GLY A 220 -20.59 -1.01 13.44
C GLY A 220 -21.97 -0.71 12.87
N PRO A 221 -22.56 0.43 13.28
CA PRO A 221 -23.85 0.87 12.74
C PRO A 221 -23.82 1.01 11.22
N GLY A 222 -24.77 0.40 10.53
CA GLY A 222 -24.87 0.43 9.08
C GLY A 222 -24.03 -0.61 8.33
N ALA A 223 -23.17 -1.37 9.02
CA ALA A 223 -22.49 -2.52 8.43
C ALA A 223 -23.49 -3.63 8.05
N LEU A 224 -23.19 -4.34 6.99
CA LEU A 224 -23.86 -5.56 6.54
C LEU A 224 -22.83 -6.70 6.56
N PRO A 225 -23.26 -7.96 6.44
CA PRO A 225 -22.31 -9.05 6.27
C PRO A 225 -21.31 -8.73 5.15
N PHE A 226 -20.03 -8.96 5.43
CA PHE A 226 -18.92 -8.72 4.49
C PHE A 226 -18.77 -7.27 4.00
N SER A 227 -19.26 -6.29 4.78
CA SER A 227 -19.08 -4.86 4.47
C SER A 227 -18.42 -4.09 5.61
N PRO A 228 -17.80 -2.93 5.33
CA PRO A 228 -17.47 -1.95 6.36
C PRO A 228 -18.73 -1.30 6.94
N ALA A 229 -18.58 -0.63 8.09
CA ALA A 229 -19.52 0.37 8.54
C ALA A 229 -19.09 1.76 7.99
N PRO A 230 -19.87 2.42 7.14
CA PRO A 230 -19.53 3.76 6.68
C PRO A 230 -19.74 4.79 7.80
N ALA A 231 -19.09 5.94 7.68
CA ALA A 231 -19.40 7.07 8.56
C ALA A 231 -20.91 7.42 8.46
N PRO A 232 -21.60 7.75 9.56
CA PRO A 232 -23.04 8.02 9.54
C PRO A 232 -23.45 9.08 8.51
N ARG A 233 -22.59 10.09 8.28
CA ARG A 233 -22.80 11.16 7.27
C ARG A 233 -22.75 10.68 5.82
N HIS A 234 -22.15 9.53 5.55
CA HIS A 234 -21.99 8.97 4.20
C HIS A 234 -22.94 7.82 3.91
N LEU A 235 -23.65 7.33 4.93
CA LEU A 235 -24.60 6.23 4.79
C LEU A 235 -25.71 6.58 3.77
N GLY A 236 -25.78 5.79 2.69
CA GLY A 236 -26.75 5.98 1.61
C GLY A 236 -26.26 6.87 0.46
N ALA A 237 -25.01 7.36 0.50
CA ALA A 237 -24.44 8.18 -0.58
C ALA A 237 -24.43 7.45 -1.93
N PHE A 238 -24.27 6.12 -1.92
CA PHE A 238 -24.26 5.26 -3.10
C PHE A 238 -25.49 4.32 -3.17
N ALA A 239 -26.67 4.75 -2.65
CA ALA A 239 -27.85 3.89 -2.59
C ALA A 239 -28.35 3.34 -3.95
N ALA A 240 -28.03 4.02 -5.07
CA ALA A 240 -28.40 3.61 -6.43
C ALA A 240 -27.23 2.97 -7.20
N GLU A 241 -26.05 2.82 -6.58
CA GLU A 241 -24.87 2.29 -7.26
C GLU A 241 -25.05 0.81 -7.57
N ALA A 242 -24.68 0.39 -8.77
CA ALA A 242 -24.61 -1.02 -9.17
C ALA A 242 -23.19 -1.57 -8.95
N LEU A 243 -23.02 -2.87 -8.99
CA LEU A 243 -21.70 -3.49 -9.14
C LEU A 243 -21.03 -2.98 -10.42
N PRO A 244 -19.69 -2.95 -10.50
CA PRO A 244 -18.99 -2.56 -11.73
C PRO A 244 -19.45 -3.37 -12.94
N ASP A 245 -19.56 -2.72 -14.09
CA ASP A 245 -19.88 -3.38 -15.36
C ASP A 245 -18.58 -4.01 -15.93
N ALA A 246 -18.14 -5.10 -15.29
CA ALA A 246 -16.94 -5.83 -15.67
C ALA A 246 -17.31 -7.26 -16.11
N PRO A 247 -16.77 -7.78 -17.22
CA PRO A 247 -17.09 -9.12 -17.72
C PRO A 247 -16.82 -10.26 -16.72
N ALA A 248 -15.86 -10.09 -15.83
CA ALA A 248 -15.56 -11.05 -14.79
C ALA A 248 -16.63 -11.15 -13.69
N ILE A 249 -17.45 -10.09 -13.50
CA ILE A 249 -18.53 -10.14 -12.50
C ILE A 249 -19.67 -11.01 -13.02
N GLY A 250 -19.96 -12.08 -12.29
CA GLY A 250 -21.00 -13.05 -12.70
C GLY A 250 -20.63 -13.88 -13.93
N GLU A 251 -19.33 -14.07 -14.20
CA GLU A 251 -18.83 -14.90 -15.32
C GLU A 251 -19.65 -16.17 -15.52
N GLU A 252 -20.12 -16.41 -16.75
CA GLU A 252 -21.05 -17.53 -17.04
C GLU A 252 -20.36 -18.89 -17.07
N ASP A 253 -19.13 -18.97 -17.63
CA ASP A 253 -18.39 -20.22 -17.80
C ASP A 253 -17.16 -20.29 -16.88
N LEU A 254 -17.27 -21.07 -15.84
CA LEU A 254 -16.18 -21.39 -14.91
C LEU A 254 -15.56 -22.75 -15.16
N SER A 255 -15.81 -23.38 -16.32
CA SER A 255 -15.40 -24.77 -16.58
C SER A 255 -13.87 -24.91 -16.70
N ASP A 256 -13.18 -23.83 -17.07
CA ASP A 256 -11.73 -23.72 -17.22
C ASP A 256 -11.01 -23.27 -15.92
N LYS A 257 -11.77 -22.80 -14.92
CA LYS A 257 -11.23 -22.39 -13.62
C LYS A 257 -10.96 -23.58 -12.70
N PRO A 258 -10.01 -23.47 -11.76
CA PRO A 258 -9.81 -24.46 -10.69
C PRO A 258 -11.08 -24.72 -9.89
N ALA A 259 -11.21 -25.94 -9.37
CA ALA A 259 -12.43 -26.39 -8.69
C ALA A 259 -12.82 -25.51 -7.49
N TYR A 260 -11.84 -24.94 -6.77
CA TYR A 260 -12.06 -24.11 -5.60
C TYR A 260 -12.93 -22.87 -5.89
N VAL A 261 -12.89 -22.34 -7.11
CA VAL A 261 -13.69 -21.17 -7.54
C VAL A 261 -15.18 -21.45 -7.35
N ARG A 262 -15.65 -22.58 -7.86
CA ARG A 262 -17.06 -23.00 -7.70
C ARG A 262 -17.41 -23.38 -6.25
N GLU A 263 -16.44 -23.92 -5.51
CA GLU A 263 -16.65 -24.28 -4.10
C GLU A 263 -16.82 -23.05 -3.20
N ILE A 264 -16.12 -21.95 -3.52
CA ILE A 264 -16.26 -20.69 -2.82
C ILE A 264 -17.63 -20.08 -3.08
N GLU A 265 -18.06 -19.98 -4.35
CA GLU A 265 -19.39 -19.50 -4.70
C GLU A 265 -20.48 -20.24 -3.92
N GLN A 266 -20.48 -21.57 -3.99
CA GLN A 266 -21.46 -22.38 -3.28
C GLN A 266 -21.44 -22.16 -1.76
N ALA A 267 -20.26 -21.92 -1.18
CA ALA A 267 -20.15 -21.62 0.25
C ALA A 267 -20.80 -20.29 0.62
N PHE A 268 -20.66 -19.26 -0.22
CA PHE A 268 -21.31 -17.98 0.00
C PHE A 268 -22.82 -18.05 -0.20
N GLU A 269 -23.32 -18.79 -1.20
CA GLU A 269 -24.76 -19.04 -1.35
C GLU A 269 -25.37 -19.68 -0.10
N LEU A 270 -24.73 -20.71 0.46
CA LEU A 270 -25.16 -21.33 1.71
C LEU A 270 -25.08 -20.37 2.90
N GLY A 271 -24.07 -19.48 2.94
CA GLY A 271 -23.93 -18.43 3.93
C GLY A 271 -25.10 -17.43 3.90
N VAL A 272 -25.51 -17.00 2.71
CA VAL A 272 -26.66 -16.10 2.53
C VAL A 272 -27.97 -16.77 2.96
N ILE A 273 -28.17 -18.04 2.65
CA ILE A 273 -29.33 -18.81 3.12
C ILE A 273 -29.37 -18.84 4.66
N GLY A 274 -28.23 -19.09 5.30
CA GLY A 274 -28.11 -19.08 6.77
C GLY A 274 -28.42 -17.71 7.35
N TYR A 275 -27.87 -16.63 6.78
CA TYR A 275 -28.12 -15.25 7.18
C TYR A 275 -29.62 -14.90 7.07
N ASN A 276 -30.23 -15.21 5.93
CA ASN A 276 -31.66 -14.96 5.71
C ASN A 276 -32.54 -15.68 6.76
N ALA A 277 -32.18 -16.92 7.10
CA ALA A 277 -32.91 -17.68 8.12
C ALA A 277 -32.75 -17.10 9.53
N GLU A 278 -31.59 -16.56 9.88
CA GLU A 278 -31.31 -15.96 11.18
C GLU A 278 -32.00 -14.60 11.36
N TYR A 279 -31.92 -13.74 10.33
CA TYR A 279 -32.37 -12.34 10.41
C TYR A 279 -33.74 -12.09 9.77
N GLY A 280 -34.39 -13.11 9.19
CA GLY A 280 -35.71 -12.99 8.57
C GLY A 280 -35.70 -12.13 7.30
N THR A 281 -34.61 -12.17 6.54
CA THR A 281 -34.41 -11.48 5.26
C THR A 281 -34.57 -12.46 4.08
N GLU A 282 -34.58 -11.94 2.86
CA GLU A 282 -34.73 -12.73 1.63
C GLU A 282 -33.73 -12.28 0.54
N TYR A 283 -32.51 -11.89 0.95
CA TYR A 283 -31.47 -11.47 -0.01
C TYR A 283 -30.99 -12.63 -0.89
N THR A 284 -30.74 -12.33 -2.15
CA THR A 284 -29.86 -13.14 -3.01
C THR A 284 -28.40 -12.82 -2.71
N LEU A 285 -27.46 -13.65 -3.17
CA LEU A 285 -26.03 -13.38 -3.03
C LEU A 285 -25.65 -12.08 -3.78
N GLU A 286 -26.19 -11.86 -4.98
CA GLU A 286 -25.97 -10.64 -5.78
C GLU A 286 -26.47 -9.38 -5.08
N GLU A 287 -27.68 -9.41 -4.50
CA GLU A 287 -28.22 -8.27 -3.74
C GLU A 287 -27.36 -7.93 -2.53
N LEU A 288 -26.91 -8.95 -1.78
CA LEU A 288 -26.03 -8.74 -0.62
C LEU A 288 -24.65 -8.21 -1.04
N THR A 289 -24.10 -8.72 -2.14
CA THR A 289 -22.84 -8.24 -2.72
C THR A 289 -22.96 -6.78 -3.16
N THR A 290 -24.05 -6.42 -3.83
CA THR A 290 -24.31 -5.03 -4.24
C THR A 290 -24.44 -4.09 -3.04
N LEU A 291 -25.13 -4.52 -2.00
CA LEU A 291 -25.28 -3.73 -0.77
C LEU A 291 -23.95 -3.56 -0.04
N ALA A 292 -23.13 -4.63 0.03
CA ALA A 292 -21.80 -4.58 0.63
C ALA A 292 -20.87 -3.64 -0.17
N TYR A 293 -20.90 -3.71 -1.50
CA TYR A 293 -20.14 -2.80 -2.38
C TYR A 293 -20.51 -1.33 -2.14
N ARG A 294 -21.80 -1.02 -1.97
CA ARG A 294 -22.24 0.36 -1.64
C ARG A 294 -21.65 0.81 -0.31
N ARG A 295 -21.68 -0.02 0.74
CA ARG A 295 -21.07 0.30 2.05
C ARG A 295 -19.57 0.50 1.95
N TYR A 296 -18.93 -0.30 1.11
CA TYR A 296 -17.50 -0.21 0.82
C TYR A 296 -17.16 1.16 0.19
N LEU A 297 -17.88 1.61 -0.85
CA LEU A 297 -17.68 2.92 -1.45
C LEU A 297 -18.00 4.06 -0.48
N GLU A 298 -19.06 3.93 0.33
CA GLU A 298 -19.45 4.89 1.35
C GLU A 298 -18.35 5.06 2.42
N SER A 299 -17.68 4.00 2.81
CA SER A 299 -16.58 4.06 3.79
C SER A 299 -15.35 4.80 3.26
N LEU A 300 -15.08 4.72 1.96
CA LEU A 300 -13.97 5.41 1.31
C LEU A 300 -14.13 6.94 1.31
N LEU A 301 -15.36 7.46 1.41
CA LEU A 301 -15.57 8.92 1.48
C LEU A 301 -14.94 9.54 2.74
N ALA A 302 -14.93 8.81 3.85
CA ALA A 302 -14.25 9.28 5.06
C ALA A 302 -12.72 9.24 4.92
N VAL A 303 -12.18 8.29 4.16
CA VAL A 303 -10.75 8.26 3.82
C VAL A 303 -10.40 9.40 2.87
N ASP A 304 -11.25 9.70 1.89
CA ASP A 304 -11.06 10.82 0.96
C ASP A 304 -11.02 12.17 1.70
N GLU A 305 -11.92 12.37 2.68
CA GLU A 305 -11.90 13.52 3.58
C GLU A 305 -10.64 13.56 4.47
N ALA A 306 -10.14 12.40 4.90
CA ALA A 306 -8.90 12.32 5.68
C ALA A 306 -7.68 12.73 4.85
N VAL A 307 -7.59 12.29 3.59
CA VAL A 307 -6.54 12.71 2.65
C VAL A 307 -6.56 14.21 2.42
N ASP A 308 -7.74 14.79 2.19
CA ASP A 308 -7.92 16.24 2.04
C ASP A 308 -7.34 17.00 3.26
N ARG A 309 -7.73 16.57 4.46
CA ARG A 309 -7.28 17.20 5.71
C ARG A 309 -5.76 17.06 5.94
N LEU A 310 -5.18 15.91 5.59
CA LEU A 310 -3.73 15.68 5.71
C LEU A 310 -2.94 16.57 4.75
N VAL A 311 -3.34 16.64 3.49
CA VAL A 311 -2.67 17.45 2.48
C VAL A 311 -2.77 18.94 2.82
N HIS A 312 -3.94 19.42 3.26
CA HIS A 312 -4.10 20.79 3.71
C HIS A 312 -3.31 21.09 4.98
N ALA A 313 -3.17 20.13 5.91
CA ALA A 313 -2.32 20.34 7.08
C ALA A 313 -0.83 20.47 6.71
N LEU A 314 -0.35 19.71 5.73
CA LEU A 314 1.01 19.84 5.18
C LEU A 314 1.21 21.21 4.51
N ASP A 315 0.21 21.70 3.77
CA ASP A 315 0.25 23.00 3.09
C ASP A 315 0.22 24.16 4.10
N ASP A 316 -0.68 24.13 5.08
CA ASP A 316 -0.82 25.12 6.15
C ASP A 316 0.51 25.30 6.94
N GLU A 317 1.25 24.22 7.15
CA GLU A 317 2.56 24.24 7.84
C GLU A 317 3.74 24.47 6.89
N GLY A 318 3.48 24.67 5.58
CA GLY A 318 4.51 24.92 4.55
C GLY A 318 5.42 23.72 4.27
N ALA A 319 4.96 22.50 4.55
CA ALA A 319 5.72 21.26 4.38
C ALA A 319 5.37 20.50 3.09
N LEU A 320 4.24 20.80 2.43
CA LEU A 320 3.69 20.03 1.33
C LEU A 320 4.67 19.84 0.15
N GLU A 321 5.34 20.92 -0.27
CA GLU A 321 6.26 20.89 -1.41
C GLU A 321 7.53 20.06 -1.16
N ASN A 322 7.90 19.88 0.11
CA ASN A 322 9.01 19.01 0.52
C ASN A 322 8.53 17.69 1.14
N THR A 323 7.38 17.17 0.68
CA THR A 323 6.83 15.89 1.18
C THR A 323 6.61 14.91 0.04
N LEU A 324 7.13 13.71 0.19
CA LEU A 324 6.77 12.55 -0.63
C LEU A 324 5.50 11.93 -0.03
N ILE A 325 4.40 11.94 -0.79
CA ILE A 325 3.13 11.34 -0.37
C ILE A 325 2.87 10.10 -1.24
N VAL A 326 2.66 8.96 -0.59
CA VAL A 326 2.27 7.69 -1.23
C VAL A 326 0.85 7.35 -0.82
N PHE A 327 -0.01 7.04 -1.79
CA PHE A 327 -1.34 6.46 -1.58
C PHE A 327 -1.39 5.08 -2.23
N VAL A 328 -1.70 4.04 -1.43
CA VAL A 328 -1.72 2.64 -1.86
C VAL A 328 -2.73 1.86 -1.03
N SER A 329 -3.15 0.66 -1.50
CA SER A 329 -3.83 -0.33 -0.66
C SER A 329 -2.93 -1.55 -0.45
N ASP A 330 -3.09 -2.25 0.66
CA ASP A 330 -2.35 -3.48 0.95
C ASP A 330 -2.78 -4.66 0.06
N ASN A 331 -4.04 -4.72 -0.34
CA ASN A 331 -4.58 -5.63 -1.37
C ASN A 331 -5.92 -5.09 -1.87
N GLY A 332 -6.42 -5.67 -2.95
CA GLY A 332 -7.78 -5.44 -3.44
C GLY A 332 -8.79 -6.40 -2.80
N TRP A 333 -10.00 -6.43 -3.36
CA TRP A 333 -11.13 -7.21 -2.87
C TRP A 333 -11.99 -7.71 -4.03
N SER A 334 -12.72 -8.81 -3.85
CA SER A 334 -13.63 -9.33 -4.87
C SER A 334 -15.09 -9.04 -4.54
N PHE A 335 -15.83 -8.58 -5.55
CA PHE A 335 -17.27 -8.31 -5.49
C PHE A 335 -18.08 -9.16 -6.49
N GLY A 336 -17.62 -10.36 -6.78
CA GLY A 336 -18.29 -11.30 -7.67
C GLY A 336 -17.56 -11.54 -8.98
N GLU A 337 -16.35 -11.03 -9.13
CA GLU A 337 -15.45 -11.44 -10.21
C GLU A 337 -15.20 -12.94 -10.11
N HIS A 338 -15.27 -13.63 -11.24
CA HIS A 338 -15.22 -15.09 -11.35
C HIS A 338 -16.24 -15.80 -10.42
N ARG A 339 -17.38 -15.11 -10.12
CA ARG A 339 -18.43 -15.54 -9.18
C ARG A 339 -17.92 -15.77 -7.75
N ILE A 340 -16.82 -15.12 -7.39
CA ILE A 340 -16.25 -15.13 -6.03
C ILE A 340 -16.57 -13.79 -5.35
N PRO A 341 -17.61 -13.66 -4.52
CA PRO A 341 -17.82 -12.48 -3.71
C PRO A 341 -16.97 -12.53 -2.44
N PHE A 342 -16.64 -11.38 -1.89
CA PHE A 342 -16.08 -11.23 -0.53
C PHE A 342 -14.78 -12.03 -0.27
N ALA A 343 -13.84 -11.98 -1.20
CA ALA A 343 -12.58 -12.69 -1.04
C ALA A 343 -11.36 -11.83 -1.39
N LYS A 344 -10.24 -12.18 -0.80
CA LYS A 344 -8.89 -11.78 -1.12
C LYS A 344 -7.98 -13.02 -1.17
N VAL A 345 -6.68 -12.86 -1.28
CA VAL A 345 -5.76 -13.99 -1.50
C VAL A 345 -5.96 -14.66 -2.87
N LEU A 346 -6.66 -14.02 -3.79
CA LEU A 346 -6.85 -14.49 -5.15
C LEU A 346 -5.76 -13.94 -6.07
N PRO A 347 -5.33 -14.67 -7.09
CA PRO A 347 -4.32 -14.18 -8.03
C PRO A 347 -4.87 -13.23 -9.12
N TYR A 348 -6.15 -12.90 -9.08
CA TYR A 348 -6.87 -12.15 -10.12
C TYR A 348 -6.69 -10.63 -9.98
N GLU A 349 -6.80 -9.92 -11.11
CA GLU A 349 -6.55 -8.47 -11.23
C GLU A 349 -7.29 -7.62 -10.18
N ASN A 350 -8.55 -7.91 -9.88
CA ASN A 350 -9.35 -7.16 -8.90
C ASN A 350 -8.81 -7.25 -7.46
N VAL A 351 -8.00 -8.25 -7.17
CA VAL A 351 -7.43 -8.49 -5.84
C VAL A 351 -5.95 -8.12 -5.78
N VAL A 352 -5.19 -8.37 -6.85
CA VAL A 352 -3.74 -8.06 -6.86
C VAL A 352 -3.46 -6.64 -7.31
N ARG A 353 -4.29 -6.01 -8.15
CA ARG A 353 -4.10 -4.64 -8.60
C ARG A 353 -4.80 -3.66 -7.67
N VAL A 354 -3.99 -2.75 -7.11
CA VAL A 354 -4.41 -1.78 -6.09
C VAL A 354 -4.25 -0.35 -6.60
N PRO A 355 -4.93 0.65 -5.99
CA PRO A 355 -4.60 2.05 -6.24
C PRO A 355 -3.16 2.32 -5.86
N PHE A 356 -2.45 3.09 -6.68
CA PHE A 356 -1.04 3.35 -6.49
C PHE A 356 -0.70 4.74 -7.04
N VAL A 357 -0.58 5.72 -6.17
CA VAL A 357 -0.34 7.12 -6.52
C VAL A 357 0.82 7.66 -5.68
N VAL A 358 1.71 8.42 -6.30
CA VAL A 358 2.85 9.04 -5.61
C VAL A 358 2.96 10.50 -6.01
N ARG A 359 3.01 11.40 -5.03
CA ARG A 359 3.20 12.85 -5.22
C ARG A 359 4.50 13.29 -4.55
N GLY A 360 5.18 14.27 -5.14
CA GLY A 360 6.39 14.90 -4.59
C GLY A 360 7.69 14.18 -4.98
N ALA A 361 8.82 14.62 -4.44
CA ALA A 361 10.16 14.02 -4.59
C ALA A 361 10.54 13.62 -6.03
N GLY A 362 10.23 14.46 -7.03
CA GLY A 362 10.61 14.26 -8.43
C GLY A 362 9.57 13.50 -9.28
N PHE A 363 8.49 12.98 -8.71
CA PHE A 363 7.38 12.43 -9.48
C PHE A 363 6.61 13.56 -10.19
N ALA A 364 6.33 13.37 -11.49
CA ALA A 364 5.74 14.42 -12.32
C ALA A 364 4.23 14.56 -12.07
N PRO A 365 3.70 15.81 -11.92
CA PRO A 365 2.26 16.04 -11.79
C PRO A 365 1.48 15.53 -13.00
N GLY A 366 0.32 14.89 -12.75
CA GLY A 366 -0.59 14.36 -13.76
C GLY A 366 0.00 13.26 -14.64
N ALA A 367 1.15 12.69 -14.27
CA ALA A 367 1.76 11.62 -15.04
C ALA A 367 1.05 10.28 -14.80
N VAL A 368 0.99 9.46 -15.86
CA VAL A 368 0.45 8.10 -15.80
C VAL A 368 1.52 7.12 -16.28
N GLN A 369 1.84 6.17 -15.43
CA GLN A 369 2.80 5.09 -15.69
C GLN A 369 2.05 3.75 -15.80
N ASN A 370 2.25 3.04 -16.92
CA ASN A 370 1.55 1.78 -17.19
C ASN A 370 2.41 0.53 -16.91
N GLY A 371 3.70 0.70 -16.66
CA GLY A 371 4.58 -0.40 -16.26
C GLY A 371 4.20 -0.92 -14.89
N GLN A 372 4.36 -2.23 -14.68
CA GLN A 372 4.03 -2.81 -13.38
C GLN A 372 5.05 -2.42 -12.30
N VAL A 373 4.49 -2.03 -11.15
CA VAL A 373 5.19 -1.72 -9.91
C VAL A 373 4.54 -2.51 -8.76
N ALA A 374 5.21 -2.63 -7.64
CA ALA A 374 4.68 -3.42 -6.54
C ALA A 374 4.90 -2.73 -5.18
N ILE A 375 4.11 -3.12 -4.17
CA ILE A 375 4.24 -2.60 -2.79
C ILE A 375 5.68 -2.78 -2.26
N VAL A 376 6.34 -3.88 -2.61
CA VAL A 376 7.73 -4.18 -2.22
C VAL A 376 8.75 -3.16 -2.76
N ASP A 377 8.37 -2.33 -3.74
CA ASP A 377 9.21 -1.28 -4.34
C ASP A 377 9.20 0.03 -3.54
N LEU A 378 8.18 0.23 -2.73
CA LEU A 378 8.00 1.49 -1.98
C LEU A 378 9.17 1.77 -1.03
N PRO A 379 9.68 0.80 -0.25
CA PRO A 379 10.84 1.05 0.62
C PRO A 379 12.08 1.48 -0.16
N ALA A 380 12.37 0.86 -1.32
CA ALA A 380 13.49 1.27 -2.15
C ALA A 380 13.35 2.71 -2.65
N THR A 381 12.13 3.12 -3.02
CA THR A 381 11.81 4.49 -3.45
C THR A 381 11.96 5.50 -2.31
N ILE A 382 11.43 5.19 -1.13
CA ILE A 382 11.49 6.05 0.05
C ILE A 382 12.95 6.22 0.50
N LEU A 383 13.73 5.13 0.55
CA LEU A 383 15.13 5.18 0.92
C LEU A 383 15.97 5.99 -0.09
N ALA A 384 15.67 5.88 -1.38
CA ALA A 384 16.32 6.69 -2.40
C ALA A 384 15.99 8.18 -2.28
N ALA A 385 14.74 8.52 -1.92
CA ALA A 385 14.31 9.90 -1.71
C ALA A 385 14.92 10.51 -0.45
N THR A 386 15.05 9.73 0.62
CA THR A 386 15.49 10.18 1.95
C THR A 386 16.99 10.08 2.17
N GLY A 387 17.71 9.32 1.33
CA GLY A 387 19.11 9.02 1.51
C GLY A 387 19.40 8.07 2.68
N ALA A 388 18.38 7.48 3.30
CA ALA A 388 18.55 6.50 4.36
C ALA A 388 19.06 5.16 3.81
N ALA A 389 19.86 4.46 4.62
CA ALA A 389 20.40 3.16 4.22
C ALA A 389 19.53 2.01 4.75
N PRO A 390 19.20 1.00 3.92
CA PRO A 390 18.48 -0.18 4.38
C PRO A 390 19.33 -1.05 5.31
N GLY A 391 18.71 -1.69 6.29
CA GLY A 391 19.35 -2.72 7.13
C GLY A 391 19.34 -4.11 6.49
N LEU A 392 18.48 -4.32 5.49
CA LEU A 392 18.31 -5.58 4.75
C LEU A 392 18.59 -5.39 3.27
N ALA A 393 18.86 -6.49 2.57
CA ALA A 393 18.85 -6.50 1.12
C ALA A 393 17.41 -6.38 0.62
N LEU A 394 17.13 -5.37 -0.21
CA LEU A 394 15.80 -5.14 -0.74
C LEU A 394 15.54 -6.01 -1.98
N ASP A 395 14.36 -6.60 -2.08
CA ASP A 395 13.90 -7.36 -3.24
C ASP A 395 13.20 -6.44 -4.27
N GLY A 396 12.64 -5.33 -3.79
CA GLY A 396 12.05 -4.27 -4.59
C GLY A 396 13.11 -3.33 -5.19
N ARG A 397 12.71 -2.56 -6.20
CA ARG A 397 13.50 -1.49 -6.83
C ARG A 397 12.77 -0.15 -6.77
N ALA A 398 13.49 0.96 -6.89
CA ALA A 398 12.87 2.27 -6.92
C ALA A 398 11.85 2.41 -8.07
N LEU A 399 10.74 3.11 -7.79
CA LEU A 399 9.65 3.34 -8.75
C LEU A 399 10.11 4.18 -9.95
N PRO A 400 9.68 3.85 -11.17
CA PRO A 400 10.02 4.62 -12.37
C PRO A 400 9.59 6.08 -12.26
N GLY A 401 10.45 6.98 -12.68
CA GLY A 401 10.20 8.43 -12.63
C GLY A 401 10.47 9.09 -11.29
N GLY A 402 10.80 8.33 -10.26
CA GLY A 402 11.15 8.81 -8.93
C GLY A 402 12.66 8.80 -8.65
N PRO A 403 13.07 9.20 -7.44
CA PRO A 403 14.45 9.16 -6.99
C PRO A 403 15.03 7.74 -7.04
N GLY A 404 16.28 7.63 -7.51
CA GLY A 404 16.99 6.35 -7.56
C GLY A 404 16.49 5.37 -8.62
N ALA A 405 15.52 5.78 -9.46
CA ALA A 405 15.02 4.91 -10.52
C ALA A 405 16.05 4.67 -11.62
N ASP A 406 16.24 3.40 -11.96
CA ASP A 406 16.89 3.02 -13.22
C ASP A 406 15.83 2.98 -14.34
N ASP A 407 16.28 2.93 -15.62
CA ASP A 407 15.38 2.75 -16.76
C ASP A 407 14.52 1.49 -16.57
N ALA A 408 13.18 1.69 -16.59
CA ALA A 408 12.21 0.64 -16.28
C ALA A 408 12.20 -0.46 -17.34
N SER A 409 13.06 -1.45 -17.21
CA SER A 409 12.96 -2.69 -17.98
C SER A 409 11.71 -3.47 -17.55
N PRO A 410 10.97 -4.10 -18.49
CA PRO A 410 9.91 -5.03 -18.14
C PRO A 410 10.44 -6.12 -17.22
N ARG A 411 9.78 -6.32 -16.09
CA ARG A 411 10.16 -7.35 -15.10
C ARG A 411 9.01 -8.29 -14.78
N ALA A 412 9.36 -9.46 -14.28
CA ALA A 412 8.40 -10.37 -13.68
C ALA A 412 8.22 -10.07 -12.19
N LEU A 413 6.98 -10.11 -11.72
CA LEU A 413 6.64 -10.05 -10.29
C LEU A 413 6.22 -11.44 -9.81
N LEU A 414 6.64 -11.79 -8.60
CA LEU A 414 6.17 -12.99 -7.90
C LEU A 414 4.80 -12.69 -7.26
N LEU A 415 3.83 -13.57 -7.47
CA LEU A 415 2.61 -13.61 -6.68
C LEU A 415 2.73 -14.75 -5.66
N GLU A 416 2.51 -14.45 -4.39
CA GLU A 416 2.60 -15.40 -3.29
C GLU A 416 1.26 -15.52 -2.56
N SER A 417 1.02 -16.68 -1.94
CA SER A 417 -0.15 -16.93 -1.11
C SER A 417 0.24 -17.63 0.21
N PRO A 418 -0.65 -17.68 1.21
CA PRO A 418 -0.37 -18.37 2.47
C PRO A 418 0.04 -19.84 2.25
N PRO A 419 1.05 -20.35 2.99
CA PRO A 419 1.60 -21.69 2.77
C PRO A 419 0.60 -22.84 2.94
N ARG A 420 -0.51 -22.58 3.63
CA ARG A 420 -1.59 -23.54 3.88
C ARG A 420 -2.86 -23.22 3.11
N GLY A 421 -2.76 -22.30 2.14
CA GLY A 421 -3.92 -21.69 1.51
C GLY A 421 -4.68 -20.76 2.47
N SER A 422 -5.81 -20.25 2.05
CA SER A 422 -6.68 -19.40 2.85
C SER A 422 -8.14 -19.74 2.59
N ALA A 423 -8.90 -19.99 3.66
CA ALA A 423 -10.28 -20.43 3.57
C ALA A 423 -10.42 -21.67 2.66
N ARG A 424 -10.93 -21.51 1.42
CA ARG A 424 -11.04 -22.57 0.42
C ARG A 424 -10.07 -22.42 -0.74
N ILE A 425 -9.23 -21.37 -0.71
CA ILE A 425 -8.23 -21.08 -1.75
C ILE A 425 -6.99 -21.92 -1.45
N PRO A 426 -6.59 -22.83 -2.36
CA PRO A 426 -5.34 -23.60 -2.20
C PRO A 426 -4.12 -22.67 -2.20
N HIS A 427 -3.02 -23.14 -1.63
CA HIS A 427 -1.75 -22.43 -1.80
C HIS A 427 -1.36 -22.39 -3.28
N TYR A 428 -0.91 -21.22 -3.70
CA TYR A 428 -0.36 -21.00 -5.03
C TYR A 428 0.87 -20.09 -4.97
N ASP A 429 1.70 -20.20 -6.00
CA ASP A 429 2.63 -19.19 -6.41
C ASP A 429 2.41 -18.84 -7.88
N GLY A 430 2.62 -17.58 -8.25
CA GLY A 430 2.41 -17.11 -9.60
C GLY A 430 3.49 -16.15 -10.10
N VAL A 431 3.50 -15.94 -11.41
CA VAL A 431 4.28 -14.90 -12.08
C VAL A 431 3.33 -13.98 -12.81
N ARG A 432 3.52 -12.67 -12.58
CA ARG A 432 2.86 -11.64 -13.34
C ARG A 432 3.90 -10.87 -14.15
N THR A 433 3.66 -10.79 -15.47
CA THR A 433 4.41 -9.93 -16.41
C THR A 433 3.48 -8.83 -16.92
N ASP A 434 3.94 -7.91 -17.77
CA ASP A 434 3.03 -6.93 -18.41
C ASP A 434 1.95 -7.61 -19.25
N ARG A 435 2.18 -8.84 -19.71
CA ARG A 435 1.27 -9.58 -20.58
C ARG A 435 0.53 -10.72 -19.90
N TYR A 436 1.20 -11.52 -19.08
CA TYR A 436 0.67 -12.77 -18.57
C TYR A 436 0.50 -12.78 -17.06
N THR A 437 -0.60 -13.40 -16.61
CA THR A 437 -0.74 -13.95 -15.26
C THR A 437 -0.60 -15.47 -15.36
N TYR A 438 0.38 -16.07 -14.68
CA TYR A 438 0.65 -17.50 -14.64
C TYR A 438 0.67 -17.99 -13.20
N VAL A 439 -0.18 -18.94 -12.86
CA VAL A 439 -0.37 -19.41 -11.47
C VAL A 439 -0.28 -20.93 -11.42
N VAL A 440 0.41 -21.45 -10.40
CA VAL A 440 0.54 -22.88 -10.13
C VAL A 440 0.08 -23.15 -8.70
N TYR A 441 -0.90 -24.01 -8.55
CA TYR A 441 -1.47 -24.40 -7.27
C TYR A 441 -0.85 -25.70 -6.74
N ASP A 442 -0.85 -25.90 -5.44
CA ASP A 442 -0.42 -27.16 -4.79
C ASP A 442 -1.35 -28.34 -5.07
N THR A 443 -2.58 -28.07 -5.53
CA THR A 443 -3.51 -29.07 -6.08
C THR A 443 -3.06 -29.64 -7.42
N GLY A 444 -2.10 -28.98 -8.10
CA GLY A 444 -1.65 -29.31 -9.45
C GLY A 444 -2.40 -28.58 -10.56
N ASP A 445 -3.38 -27.76 -10.22
CA ASP A 445 -4.04 -26.87 -11.17
C ASP A 445 -3.09 -25.77 -11.65
N ILE A 446 -3.28 -25.32 -12.89
CA ILE A 446 -2.51 -24.23 -13.52
C ILE A 446 -3.48 -23.27 -14.18
N GLU A 447 -3.25 -21.98 -13.99
CA GLU A 447 -3.92 -20.91 -14.72
C GLU A 447 -2.91 -20.10 -15.54
N LEU A 448 -3.32 -19.73 -16.75
CA LEU A 448 -2.60 -18.82 -17.62
C LEU A 448 -3.57 -17.88 -18.32
N TYR A 449 -3.39 -16.58 -18.12
CA TYR A 449 -4.19 -15.52 -18.75
C TYR A 449 -3.29 -14.61 -19.58
N ASP A 450 -3.69 -14.32 -20.84
CA ASP A 450 -3.03 -13.34 -21.71
C ASP A 450 -3.76 -11.99 -21.59
N ARG A 451 -3.40 -11.19 -20.58
CA ARG A 451 -4.07 -9.95 -20.18
C ARG A 451 -4.09 -8.86 -21.26
N VAL A 452 -3.32 -9.01 -22.35
CA VAL A 452 -3.39 -8.10 -23.49
C VAL A 452 -4.65 -8.37 -24.31
N THR A 453 -5.09 -9.61 -24.41
CA THR A 453 -6.29 -10.03 -25.15
C THR A 453 -7.49 -10.33 -24.26
N ASP A 454 -7.23 -10.64 -22.99
CA ASP A 454 -8.17 -11.02 -21.96
C ASP A 454 -7.82 -10.31 -20.63
N PRO A 455 -8.06 -9.00 -20.51
CA PRO A 455 -7.72 -8.21 -19.33
C PRO A 455 -8.53 -8.59 -18.09
N ASP A 456 -9.69 -9.23 -18.26
CA ASP A 456 -10.60 -9.66 -17.21
C ASP A 456 -10.35 -11.12 -16.78
N GLU A 457 -9.32 -11.80 -17.35
CA GLU A 457 -8.89 -13.16 -16.96
C GLU A 457 -10.01 -14.21 -17.08
N LEU A 458 -10.83 -14.13 -18.14
CA LEU A 458 -11.98 -15.00 -18.39
C LEU A 458 -11.59 -16.37 -18.94
N GLU A 459 -10.57 -16.42 -19.82
CA GLU A 459 -10.17 -17.64 -20.53
C GLU A 459 -8.83 -18.19 -19.97
N ASN A 460 -8.87 -19.25 -19.19
CA ASN A 460 -7.67 -19.97 -18.79
C ASN A 460 -7.10 -20.78 -19.96
N VAL A 461 -6.08 -20.24 -20.61
CA VAL A 461 -5.44 -20.85 -21.78
C VAL A 461 -4.28 -21.80 -21.42
N ALA A 462 -4.15 -22.22 -20.17
CA ALA A 462 -3.08 -23.13 -19.74
C ALA A 462 -3.12 -24.50 -20.42
N SER A 463 -4.28 -24.96 -20.86
CA SER A 463 -4.47 -26.24 -21.58
C SER A 463 -4.24 -26.15 -23.09
N ASP A 464 -4.07 -24.94 -23.67
CA ASP A 464 -3.82 -24.75 -25.10
C ASP A 464 -2.37 -25.15 -25.45
N PRO A 465 -2.14 -26.17 -26.31
CA PRO A 465 -0.79 -26.57 -26.73
C PRO A 465 0.01 -25.45 -27.38
N ALA A 466 -0.64 -24.45 -27.99
CA ALA A 466 0.03 -23.29 -28.58
C ALA A 466 0.72 -22.40 -27.53
N ARG A 467 0.27 -22.47 -26.29
CA ARG A 467 0.84 -21.71 -25.15
C ARG A 467 1.99 -22.44 -24.44
N ALA A 468 2.32 -23.67 -24.82
CA ALA A 468 3.40 -24.43 -24.17
C ALA A 468 4.76 -23.69 -24.11
N PRO A 469 5.20 -22.92 -25.13
CA PRO A 469 6.43 -22.14 -25.03
C PRO A 469 6.35 -21.00 -23.97
N ALA A 470 5.19 -20.32 -23.87
CA ALA A 470 4.97 -19.28 -22.85
C ALA A 470 4.96 -19.88 -21.45
N ILE A 471 4.24 -20.99 -21.25
CA ILE A 471 4.21 -21.72 -19.98
C ILE A 471 5.62 -22.14 -19.54
N ALA A 472 6.44 -22.67 -20.45
CA ALA A 472 7.81 -23.07 -20.14
C ALA A 472 8.67 -21.87 -19.69
N GLY A 473 8.56 -20.72 -20.37
CA GLY A 473 9.25 -19.50 -19.99
C GLY A 473 8.79 -18.92 -18.66
N LEU A 474 7.47 -18.85 -18.44
CA LEU A 474 6.87 -18.35 -17.19
C LEU A 474 7.17 -19.27 -16.00
N SER A 475 7.16 -20.60 -16.21
CA SER A 475 7.59 -21.57 -15.20
C SER A 475 9.07 -21.39 -14.80
N ALA A 476 9.94 -21.08 -15.76
CA ALA A 476 11.34 -20.78 -15.46
C ALA A 476 11.50 -19.48 -14.65
N LEU A 477 10.73 -18.42 -14.98
CA LEU A 477 10.67 -17.18 -14.20
C LEU A 477 10.16 -17.44 -12.78
N LEU A 478 9.08 -18.23 -12.65
CA LEU A 478 8.53 -18.60 -11.35
C LEU A 478 9.56 -19.32 -10.48
N HIS A 479 10.28 -20.28 -11.07
CA HIS A 479 11.33 -20.99 -10.35
C HIS A 479 12.44 -20.04 -9.86
N GLN A 480 12.81 -19.05 -10.66
CA GLN A 480 13.81 -18.06 -10.27
C GLN A 480 13.29 -17.16 -9.15
N LEU A 481 12.07 -16.64 -9.27
CA LEU A 481 11.45 -15.70 -8.33
C LEU A 481 11.18 -16.35 -6.96
N ARG A 482 10.75 -17.59 -6.90
CA ARG A 482 10.51 -18.32 -5.64
C ARG A 482 11.75 -18.45 -4.74
N HIS A 483 12.95 -18.26 -5.31
CA HIS A 483 14.23 -18.46 -4.62
C HIS A 483 15.11 -17.22 -4.69
N CYS A 484 14.56 -16.09 -5.15
CA CYS A 484 15.32 -14.86 -5.26
C CYS A 484 15.55 -14.22 -3.90
N ALA A 485 16.57 -13.37 -3.79
CA ALA A 485 16.78 -12.47 -2.67
C ALA A 485 17.54 -11.23 -3.13
N GLY A 486 17.23 -10.08 -2.55
CA GLY A 486 17.85 -8.81 -2.89
C GLY A 486 17.72 -8.48 -4.39
N ALA A 487 18.72 -7.88 -4.98
CA ALA A 487 18.73 -7.52 -6.41
C ALA A 487 18.49 -8.72 -7.38
N GLY A 488 18.61 -9.97 -6.89
CA GLY A 488 18.26 -11.15 -7.67
C GLY A 488 16.75 -11.30 -7.93
N CYS A 489 15.91 -10.51 -7.26
CA CYS A 489 14.46 -10.50 -7.47
C CYS A 489 14.02 -9.55 -8.60
N ASP A 490 14.89 -8.67 -9.09
CA ASP A 490 14.63 -7.87 -10.28
C ASP A 490 14.85 -8.68 -11.55
N VAL A 491 13.89 -9.55 -11.87
CA VAL A 491 13.98 -10.53 -12.95
C VAL A 491 13.42 -9.95 -14.24
N THR A 492 14.26 -9.72 -15.22
CA THR A 492 13.85 -9.23 -16.55
C THR A 492 13.02 -10.27 -17.31
N VAL A 493 11.92 -9.84 -17.91
CA VAL A 493 11.07 -10.68 -18.74
C VAL A 493 11.71 -10.88 -20.13
N PRO A 494 11.92 -12.12 -20.59
CA PRO A 494 12.38 -12.37 -21.95
C PRO A 494 11.39 -11.85 -23.01
N ALA A 495 11.89 -11.42 -24.15
CA ALA A 495 11.05 -10.94 -25.24
C ALA A 495 10.03 -11.99 -25.69
N GLY A 496 8.76 -11.61 -25.73
CA GLY A 496 7.65 -12.49 -26.11
C GLY A 496 6.85 -13.10 -24.97
N LEU A 497 7.24 -12.86 -23.71
CA LEU A 497 6.50 -13.24 -22.48
C LEU A 497 5.83 -12.04 -21.85
#